data_4598ca182be5a4c4be86bc171eb45782
#
_entry.id   4598ca182be5a4c4be86bc171eb45782
#
_cell.length_a   1.000
_cell.length_b   1.000
_cell.length_c   1.000
_cell.angle_alpha   90.00
_cell.angle_beta   90.00
_cell.angle_gamma   90.00
#
_symmetry.space_group_name_H-M   'P 1'
#
loop_
_entity.id
_entity.type
_entity.pdbx_description
1 polymer ?
#
loop_
_entity_poly.entity_id
_entity_poly.type
_entity_poly.pdbx_seq_one_letter_code
_entity_poly.pdbx_strand_id
1 'polypeptide(L)'
;ANSSLEYFGIKKSVTIESKKLDNFSLDKIKLLKIEAEGHEKEVLDGAIETLKKTQYVAVDYGPEKGIYLESTASDVINLLYEVNFELIKTSNFREIGLFKNKNLEIQND
;
A
#
# COMPACT_ATOMS: atom_id res chain seq x y z
N ALA A 1 12.42 2.01 9.49
CA ALA A 1 12.85 1.30 8.95
C ALA A 1 12.34 0.53 7.74
N ASN A 2 13.28 0.10 6.93
CA ASN A 2 12.97 -0.47 5.62
C ASN A 2 13.10 -2.00 5.56
N SER A 3 13.24 -2.66 6.71
CA SER A 3 13.45 -4.11 6.73
C SER A 3 12.31 -4.87 6.06
N SER A 4 11.05 -4.42 6.22
CA SER A 4 9.91 -5.06 5.60
C SER A 4 9.89 -4.89 4.08
N LEU A 5 10.40 -3.76 3.56
CA LEU A 5 10.51 -3.54 2.12
C LEU A 5 11.64 -4.36 1.53
N GLU A 6 12.75 -4.47 2.25
CA GLU A 6 13.87 -5.33 1.84
C GLU A 6 13.46 -6.79 1.75
N TYR A 7 12.52 -7.22 2.60
CA TYR A 7 11.97 -8.57 2.54
C TYR A 7 11.37 -8.88 1.15
N PHE A 8 10.78 -7.88 0.50
CA PHE A 8 10.23 -8.03 -0.85
C PHE A 8 11.24 -7.74 -1.95
N GLY A 9 12.49 -7.38 -1.61
CA GLY A 9 13.51 -7.03 -2.57
C GLY A 9 13.31 -5.66 -3.22
N ILE A 10 12.58 -4.77 -2.60
CA ILE A 10 12.25 -3.45 -3.15
C ILE A 10 13.10 -2.39 -2.46
N LYS A 11 13.82 -1.60 -3.26
CA LYS A 11 14.80 -0.63 -2.76
C LYS A 11 14.37 0.82 -2.82
N LYS A 12 13.35 1.16 -3.61
CA LYS A 12 12.87 2.54 -3.73
C LYS A 12 11.40 2.62 -3.34
N SER A 13 11.09 3.50 -2.42
CA SER A 13 9.72 3.68 -1.94
C SER A 13 9.43 5.14 -1.65
N VAL A 14 8.15 5.48 -1.65
CA VAL A 14 7.65 6.77 -1.17
C VAL A 14 6.80 6.48 0.06
N THR A 15 7.09 7.20 1.15
CA THR A 15 6.33 7.09 2.39
C THR A 15 5.63 8.41 2.64
N ILE A 16 4.31 8.36 2.82
CA ILE A 16 3.49 9.55 3.03
C ILE A 16 2.62 9.36 4.25
N GLU A 17 2.55 10.38 5.08
CA GLU A 17 1.75 10.41 6.29
C GLU A 17 0.54 11.34 6.12
N SER A 18 -0.53 11.05 6.75
CA SER A 18 -1.73 11.83 7.11
C SER A 18 -2.35 12.85 6.14
N LYS A 19 -1.86 13.04 4.92
CA LYS A 19 -2.52 13.90 3.92
C LYS A 19 -3.04 13.08 2.76
N LYS A 20 -4.07 13.56 2.07
CA LYS A 20 -4.55 12.89 0.87
C LYS A 20 -3.45 12.87 -0.19
N LEU A 21 -3.07 11.69 -0.62
CA LEU A 21 -2.04 11.50 -1.63
C LEU A 21 -2.39 12.16 -2.95
N ASP A 22 -3.66 12.15 -3.31
CA ASP A 22 -4.09 12.76 -4.56
C ASP A 22 -3.91 14.26 -4.61
N ASN A 23 -3.67 14.90 -3.46
CA ASN A 23 -3.35 16.33 -3.41
C ASN A 23 -1.90 16.63 -3.84
N PHE A 24 -1.07 15.59 -3.95
CA PHE A 24 0.29 15.73 -4.46
C PHE A 24 0.30 15.30 -5.92
N SER A 25 0.83 16.13 -6.79
CA SER A 25 0.92 15.78 -8.22
C SER A 25 2.11 14.85 -8.46
N LEU A 26 2.02 13.65 -7.92
CA LEU A 26 3.08 12.66 -8.06
C LEU A 26 3.05 12.05 -9.46
N ASP A 27 4.23 11.79 -10.00
CA ASP A 27 4.40 11.11 -11.27
C ASP A 27 4.35 9.58 -11.05
N LYS A 28 4.92 8.80 -11.93
CA LYS A 28 4.96 7.35 -11.81
C LYS A 28 5.59 6.91 -10.51
N ILE A 29 4.93 6.00 -9.82
CA ILE A 29 5.40 5.47 -8.54
C ILE A 29 5.64 3.99 -8.70
N LYS A 30 6.86 3.53 -8.41
CA LYS A 30 7.15 2.11 -8.44
C LYS A 30 6.57 1.40 -7.22
N LEU A 31 6.76 1.95 -6.05
CA LEU A 31 6.25 1.38 -4.82
C LEU A 31 5.72 2.46 -3.90
N LEU A 32 4.50 2.25 -3.43
CA LEU A 32 3.90 3.04 -2.38
C LEU A 32 3.79 2.16 -1.13
N LYS A 33 4.43 2.59 -0.05
CA LYS A 33 4.33 1.91 1.23
C LYS A 33 3.39 2.66 2.15
N ILE A 34 2.45 1.94 2.76
CA ILE A 34 1.45 2.54 3.65
C ILE A 34 1.55 1.89 5.02
N GLU A 35 1.84 2.71 6.02
CA GLU A 35 1.79 2.36 7.43
C GLU A 35 1.03 3.47 8.14
N ALA A 36 -0.23 3.27 8.44
CA ALA A 36 -1.08 4.31 8.96
C ALA A 36 -1.75 3.93 10.28
N GLU A 37 -1.20 2.95 10.98
CA GLU A 37 -1.60 2.54 12.33
C GLU A 37 -3.13 2.37 12.47
N GLY A 38 -3.73 1.62 11.56
CA GLY A 38 -5.16 1.36 11.53
C GLY A 38 -5.97 2.25 10.63
N HIS A 39 -5.35 3.24 9.97
CA HIS A 39 -6.03 4.17 9.05
C HIS A 39 -5.67 3.94 7.59
N GLU A 40 -5.20 2.72 7.24
CA GLU A 40 -4.74 2.41 5.89
C GLU A 40 -5.82 2.60 4.85
N LYS A 41 -7.07 2.20 5.16
CA LYS A 41 -8.17 2.36 4.21
C LYS A 41 -8.42 3.83 3.92
N GLU A 42 -8.39 4.68 4.95
CA GLU A 42 -8.60 6.12 4.78
C GLU A 42 -7.50 6.74 3.91
N VAL A 43 -6.26 6.31 4.10
CA VAL A 43 -5.14 6.75 3.25
C VAL A 43 -5.37 6.33 1.81
N LEU A 44 -5.78 5.08 1.58
CA LEU A 44 -6.05 4.56 0.24
C LEU A 44 -7.23 5.28 -0.42
N ASP A 45 -8.29 5.58 0.34
CA ASP A 45 -9.43 6.34 -0.17
C ASP A 45 -9.00 7.72 -0.70
N GLY A 46 -8.00 8.33 -0.09
CA GLY A 46 -7.46 9.60 -0.53
C GLY A 46 -6.37 9.50 -1.61
N ALA A 47 -6.15 8.31 -2.14
CA ALA A 47 -5.05 8.02 -3.07
C ALA A 47 -5.53 7.36 -4.37
N ILE A 48 -6.81 7.37 -4.66
CA ILE A 48 -7.36 6.62 -5.80
C ILE A 48 -6.70 7.01 -7.13
N GLU A 49 -6.49 8.30 -7.37
CA GLU A 49 -5.84 8.75 -8.60
C GLU A 49 -4.35 8.43 -8.60
N THR A 50 -3.72 8.56 -7.45
CA THR A 50 -2.29 8.21 -7.28
C THR A 50 -2.07 6.72 -7.53
N LEU A 51 -2.99 5.86 -7.07
CA LEU A 51 -2.90 4.41 -7.27
C LEU A 51 -2.87 4.03 -8.74
N LYS A 52 -3.51 4.80 -9.61
CA LYS A 52 -3.49 4.54 -11.06
C LYS A 52 -2.08 4.64 -11.65
N LYS A 53 -1.19 5.38 -11.01
CA LYS A 53 0.19 5.59 -11.43
C LYS A 53 1.18 4.73 -10.66
N THR A 54 0.70 3.90 -9.75
CA THR A 54 1.53 3.13 -8.82
C THR A 54 1.60 1.68 -9.27
N GLN A 55 2.82 1.15 -9.37
CA GLN A 55 3.02 -0.25 -9.79
C GLN A 55 2.77 -1.23 -8.65
N TYR A 56 3.28 -0.92 -7.46
CA TYR A 56 3.17 -1.79 -6.30
C TYR A 56 2.74 -0.99 -5.08
N VAL A 57 1.94 -1.63 -4.24
CA VAL A 57 1.56 -1.07 -2.93
C VAL A 57 1.92 -2.10 -1.87
N ALA A 58 2.65 -1.69 -0.86
CA ALA A 58 2.92 -2.49 0.33
C ALA A 58 2.16 -1.87 1.50
N VAL A 59 1.28 -2.64 2.11
CA VAL A 59 0.42 -2.14 3.18
C VAL A 59 0.61 -2.99 4.43
N ASP A 60 0.85 -2.33 5.54
CA ASP A 60 0.78 -2.96 6.86
C ASP A 60 -0.67 -2.83 7.35
N TYR A 61 -1.39 -3.95 7.41
CA TYR A 61 -2.78 -3.98 7.81
C TYR A 61 -3.01 -4.80 9.09
N GLY A 62 -1.98 -4.88 9.90
CA GLY A 62 -2.06 -5.57 11.17
C GLY A 62 -3.07 -4.96 12.14
N PRO A 63 -3.28 -5.60 13.30
CA PRO A 63 -4.36 -5.23 14.22
C PRO A 63 -4.02 -3.99 15.05
N GLU A 64 -4.16 -2.82 14.45
CA GLU A 64 -3.82 -1.56 15.09
C GLU A 64 -4.99 -0.57 15.14
N LYS A 65 -6.16 -0.93 14.59
CA LYS A 65 -7.27 -0.01 14.47
C LYS A 65 -8.09 0.06 15.75
N GLY A 66 -8.23 1.28 16.29
CA GLY A 66 -9.10 1.56 17.43
C GLY A 66 -8.59 0.97 18.73
N ILE A 67 -9.41 1.08 19.78
CA ILE A 67 -9.05 0.61 21.11
C ILE A 67 -9.02 -0.92 21.20
N TYR A 68 -9.67 -1.61 20.27
CA TYR A 68 -9.70 -3.08 20.22
C TYR A 68 -8.62 -3.65 19.30
N LEU A 69 -7.76 -2.82 18.75
CA LEU A 69 -6.67 -3.23 17.85
C LEU A 69 -7.16 -4.12 16.71
N GLU A 70 -8.20 -3.69 16.02
CA GLU A 70 -8.78 -4.45 14.92
C GLU A 70 -7.89 -4.43 13.68
N SER A 71 -7.89 -5.52 12.94
CA SER A 71 -7.20 -5.61 11.66
C SER A 71 -7.93 -4.79 10.59
N THR A 72 -7.17 -4.18 9.70
CA THR A 72 -7.72 -3.46 8.54
C THR A 72 -7.63 -4.27 7.26
N ALA A 73 -7.21 -5.54 7.35
CA ALA A 73 -6.92 -6.37 6.19
C ALA A 73 -8.07 -6.43 5.18
N SER A 74 -9.29 -6.71 5.63
CA SER A 74 -10.43 -6.84 4.73
C SER A 74 -10.72 -5.55 3.99
N ASP A 75 -10.72 -4.42 4.68
CA ASP A 75 -10.99 -3.12 4.06
C ASP A 75 -9.93 -2.77 3.03
N VAL A 76 -8.66 -3.00 3.36
CA VAL A 76 -7.53 -2.70 2.49
C VAL A 76 -7.54 -3.58 1.25
N ILE A 77 -7.69 -4.89 1.44
CA ILE A 77 -7.64 -5.85 0.34
C ILE A 77 -8.81 -5.61 -0.62
N ASN A 78 -10.00 -5.40 -0.08
CA ASN A 78 -11.18 -5.17 -0.90
C ASN A 78 -11.04 -3.88 -1.72
N LEU A 79 -10.56 -2.81 -1.12
CA LEU A 79 -10.35 -1.55 -1.84
C LEU A 79 -9.34 -1.73 -2.96
N LEU A 80 -8.22 -2.38 -2.68
CA LEU A 80 -7.17 -2.57 -3.68
C LEU A 80 -7.65 -3.44 -4.83
N TYR A 81 -8.46 -4.47 -4.56
CA TYR A 81 -9.07 -5.25 -5.64
C TYR A 81 -10.02 -4.41 -6.49
N GLU A 82 -10.80 -3.53 -5.87
CA GLU A 82 -11.72 -2.65 -6.61
C GLU A 82 -10.99 -1.71 -7.56
N VAL A 83 -9.77 -1.29 -7.22
CA VAL A 83 -8.96 -0.44 -8.08
C VAL A 83 -7.94 -1.23 -8.89
N ASN A 84 -8.19 -2.52 -9.04
CA ASN A 84 -7.47 -3.41 -9.96
C ASN A 84 -6.04 -3.76 -9.55
N PHE A 85 -5.78 -3.81 -8.26
CA PHE A 85 -4.57 -4.41 -7.72
C PHE A 85 -4.83 -5.86 -7.34
N GLU A 86 -3.78 -6.68 -7.35
CA GLU A 86 -3.86 -8.05 -6.86
C GLU A 86 -2.77 -8.28 -5.80
N LEU A 87 -3.12 -9.05 -4.78
CA LEU A 87 -2.18 -9.45 -3.76
C LEU A 87 -1.23 -10.51 -4.34
N ILE A 88 0.07 -10.23 -4.34
CA ILE A 88 1.06 -11.15 -4.90
C ILE A 88 1.97 -11.77 -3.86
N LYS A 89 2.08 -11.18 -2.68
CA LYS A 89 2.94 -11.71 -1.63
C LYS A 89 2.52 -11.16 -0.27
N THR A 90 2.65 -11.99 0.75
CA THR A 90 2.42 -11.56 2.13
C THR A 90 3.63 -11.88 2.98
N SER A 91 3.74 -11.19 4.10
CA SER A 91 4.75 -11.45 5.11
C SER A 91 4.07 -11.56 6.46
N ASN A 92 4.42 -12.57 7.23
CA ASN A 92 3.97 -12.70 8.61
C ASN A 92 4.68 -11.70 9.53
N PHE A 93 5.78 -11.14 9.06
CA PHE A 93 6.45 -10.07 9.77
C PHE A 93 5.62 -8.81 9.58
N ARG A 94 4.93 -8.38 10.66
CA ARG A 94 4.09 -7.19 10.68
C ARG A 94 2.85 -7.24 9.77
N GLU A 95 2.46 -8.42 9.32
CA GLU A 95 1.25 -8.58 8.49
C GLU A 95 1.21 -7.59 7.32
N ILE A 96 2.23 -7.64 6.49
CA ILE A 96 2.35 -6.77 5.32
C ILE A 96 1.94 -7.54 4.07
N GLY A 97 1.10 -6.91 3.25
CA GLY A 97 0.74 -7.42 1.93
C GLY A 97 1.38 -6.57 0.83
N LEU A 98 1.90 -7.23 -0.19
CA LEU A 98 2.40 -6.57 -1.40
C LEU A 98 1.41 -6.79 -2.52
N PHE A 99 0.95 -5.70 -3.12
CA PHE A 99 -0.05 -5.70 -4.18
C PHE A 99 0.56 -5.16 -5.47
N LYS A 100 0.14 -5.72 -6.59
CA LYS A 100 0.59 -5.32 -7.92
C LYS A 100 -0.57 -4.72 -8.69
N ASN A 101 -0.34 -3.60 -9.35
CA ASN A 101 -1.31 -2.98 -10.23
C ASN A 101 -1.42 -3.75 -11.54
N LYS A 102 -2.58 -4.34 -11.81
CA LYS A 102 -2.79 -5.14 -13.01
C LYS A 102 -2.92 -4.29 -14.28
N ASN A 103 -3.16 -2.99 -14.13
CA ASN A 103 -3.31 -2.08 -15.27
C ASN A 103 -1.99 -1.55 -15.80
N LEU A 104 -0.89 -1.73 -15.08
CA LEU A 104 0.41 -1.23 -15.48
C LEU A 104 1.34 -2.36 -15.83
N GLU A 105 2.10 -2.19 -16.92
CA GLU A 105 3.17 -3.12 -17.25
C GLU A 105 4.33 -2.91 -16.28
N ILE A 106 4.88 -4.03 -15.81
CA ILE A 106 6.04 -3.98 -14.94
C ILE A 106 7.26 -3.69 -15.82
N GLN A 107 7.93 -2.57 -15.52
CA GLN A 107 9.17 -2.24 -16.20
C GLN A 107 10.32 -2.94 -15.47
N ASN A 108 11.12 -3.66 -16.24
CA ASN A 108 12.35 -4.25 -15.73
C ASN A 108 13.41 -3.16 -15.67
N ASP A 109 13.77 -2.78 -14.48
CA ASP A 109 14.86 -1.82 -14.25
C ASP A 109 16.16 -2.57 -14.08
#